data_fc6f0c086aa35de058769309c3546284
#
_entry.id   fc6f0c086aa35de058769309c3546284
#
_cell.length_a   1.000
_cell.length_b   1.000
_cell.length_c   1.000
_cell.angle_alpha   90.00
_cell.angle_beta   90.00
_cell.angle_gamma   90.00
#
_symmetry.space_group_name_H-M   'P 1'
#
loop_
_entity.id
_entity.type
_entity.pdbx_description
1 polymer ?
#
loop_
_entity_poly.entity_id
_entity_poly.type
_entity_poly.pdbx_seq_one_letter_code
_entity_poly.pdbx_strand_id
1 'polypeptide(L)'
;MTKWGVYSALFTFHFSLFTSCSDFLQIEPQEIIVLDKYWDEEADVNAVVAGCYSAMQSQSVISRMMVWGEFRSDNIVGGKNYENDVQIANIFKENINASNSYAKWGDFYNIINRCNTVLKYAPQVAEKDPSYTQGKLDATIAEVSALRDLMYFYLIRTFRDVPYVTEPYLDDNQQMNMPATAFDDILEALIADLEAVQSNAVKQYPKLQTYYQRGRITQDAIHAMLADMYLWKQDYQNAVRYADMVINAKIAEYEDLKKNSMSLDNTNTLIDGFPLINDVYMNGTLSGRTFAEVFGSGNSSESIFELIFMDDETMQSNDAISNFYGNASTYPGLVKPSEFIGTDISDERFNVFLSKDDSRYYENLQPVQGQTNVFGVNKYVTPNTLVNLAKAKLEGSYGIIYADGNCHSNWIIYRLSDIMLIKAEALVEMANDADDATSNELTTAFKIVNAINKRSNCSKGTKDLDQTNYATKALMRELVLEERQRELMFEGKRWYDLVRRSQREGSTNFLIGAVSRKGNSGATSALSSKLARLDAIYWPYHIDELKVNQNLKQNPAFGSGEDSSIERTK
;
A
#
# COMPACT_ATOMS: atom_id res chain seq x y z
N MET A 1 -55.75 53.21 57.23
CA MET A 1 -55.32 52.69 55.91
C MET A 1 -54.71 51.33 56.15
N THR A 2 -55.32 50.36 55.62
CA THR A 2 -55.36 48.97 56.08
C THR A 2 -54.18 48.18 55.58
N LYS A 3 -53.68 47.31 56.47
CA LYS A 3 -52.58 46.35 56.27
C LYS A 3 -52.71 45.39 55.06
N TRP A 4 -53.76 45.45 54.28
CA TRP A 4 -54.05 44.60 53.11
C TRP A 4 -53.38 45.04 51.80
N GLY A 5 -52.98 46.29 51.70
CA GLY A 5 -52.34 46.85 50.49
C GLY A 5 -50.87 46.40 50.33
N VAL A 6 -50.18 46.06 51.42
CA VAL A 6 -48.76 45.72 51.41
C VAL A 6 -48.55 44.25 51.02
N TYR A 7 -49.49 43.37 51.35
CA TYR A 7 -49.37 41.92 50.99
C TYR A 7 -49.65 41.65 49.50
N SER A 8 -50.55 42.51 48.88
CA SER A 8 -50.82 42.33 47.44
C SER A 8 -49.65 42.80 46.57
N ALA A 9 -48.89 43.81 47.00
CA ALA A 9 -47.70 44.29 46.28
C ALA A 9 -46.51 43.37 46.42
N LEU A 10 -46.40 42.68 47.56
CA LEU A 10 -45.33 41.66 47.73
C LEU A 10 -45.60 40.37 46.94
N PHE A 11 -46.87 39.98 46.76
CA PHE A 11 -47.22 38.76 46.04
C PHE A 11 -47.08 38.91 44.50
N THR A 12 -47.33 40.11 43.96
CA THR A 12 -47.09 40.42 42.55
C THR A 12 -45.61 40.58 42.20
N PHE A 13 -44.76 40.95 43.17
CA PHE A 13 -43.30 41.05 42.92
C PHE A 13 -42.59 39.70 42.95
N HIS A 14 -43.16 38.68 43.61
CA HIS A 14 -42.59 37.34 43.62
C HIS A 14 -42.94 36.49 42.40
N PHE A 15 -43.99 36.86 41.63
CA PHE A 15 -44.39 36.09 40.45
C PHE A 15 -43.66 36.49 39.18
N SER A 16 -42.99 37.68 39.16
CA SER A 16 -42.17 38.13 38.02
C SER A 16 -40.70 37.67 38.04
N LEU A 17 -40.28 36.85 39.05
CA LEU A 17 -38.92 36.35 39.14
C LEU A 17 -38.75 34.89 38.61
N PHE A 18 -39.83 34.29 38.07
CA PHE A 18 -39.77 32.92 37.53
C PHE A 18 -39.78 32.82 36.01
N THR A 19 -39.69 33.92 35.29
CA THR A 19 -39.35 33.89 33.85
C THR A 19 -37.83 33.97 33.72
N SER A 20 -37.12 32.98 34.28
CA SER A 20 -35.71 32.76 34.00
C SER A 20 -35.60 32.20 32.58
N CYS A 21 -34.97 32.94 31.69
CA CYS A 21 -34.58 32.46 30.38
C CYS A 21 -33.84 31.13 30.54
N SER A 22 -34.44 30.05 30.07
CA SER A 22 -33.77 28.71 30.02
C SER A 22 -32.49 28.76 29.18
N ASP A 23 -32.35 29.73 28.30
CA ASP A 23 -31.18 29.90 27.42
C ASP A 23 -29.94 30.47 28.13
N PHE A 24 -30.09 31.04 29.37
CA PHE A 24 -28.95 31.62 30.09
C PHE A 24 -28.12 30.58 30.84
N LEU A 25 -28.58 29.33 30.98
CA LEU A 25 -27.91 28.26 31.68
C LEU A 25 -27.23 27.22 30.73
N GLN A 26 -27.39 27.35 29.44
CA GLN A 26 -26.57 26.62 28.46
C GLN A 26 -25.29 27.42 28.20
N ILE A 27 -24.36 27.38 29.15
CA ILE A 27 -22.98 27.77 28.89
C ILE A 27 -22.40 26.65 28.01
N GLU A 28 -22.52 26.82 26.70
CA GLU A 28 -21.71 26.00 25.77
C GLU A 28 -20.25 26.30 26.07
N PRO A 29 -19.41 25.26 26.32
CA PRO A 29 -18.00 25.47 26.49
C PRO A 29 -17.44 26.15 25.25
N GLN A 30 -16.91 27.37 25.37
CA GLN A 30 -16.39 28.15 24.25
C GLN A 30 -15.14 27.53 23.59
N GLU A 31 -14.61 26.46 24.18
CA GLU A 31 -13.41 25.75 23.72
C GLU A 31 -13.70 24.36 23.14
N ILE A 32 -14.95 23.88 23.17
CA ILE A 32 -15.34 22.59 22.60
C ILE A 32 -16.21 22.87 21.38
N ILE A 33 -15.68 22.63 20.20
CA ILE A 33 -16.47 22.62 18.96
C ILE A 33 -17.45 21.45 19.08
N VAL A 34 -18.75 21.75 19.22
CA VAL A 34 -19.80 20.73 19.18
C VAL A 34 -19.78 20.14 17.77
N LEU A 35 -19.64 18.82 17.66
CA LEU A 35 -19.48 18.12 16.39
C LEU A 35 -20.52 18.54 15.34
N ASP A 36 -21.79 18.73 15.75
CA ASP A 36 -22.87 19.16 14.86
C ASP A 36 -22.73 20.60 14.35
N LYS A 37 -21.95 21.46 15.02
CA LYS A 37 -21.69 22.85 14.61
C LYS A 37 -20.40 22.98 13.78
N TYR A 38 -19.59 21.94 13.73
CA TYR A 38 -18.36 21.92 12.93
C TYR A 38 -18.64 21.82 11.43
N TRP A 39 -19.68 21.07 11.05
CA TRP A 39 -19.99 20.74 9.66
C TRP A 39 -20.92 21.77 9.03
N ASP A 40 -20.36 22.87 8.50
CA ASP A 40 -21.15 24.00 7.98
C ASP A 40 -20.87 24.31 6.50
N GLU A 41 -19.62 24.22 6.06
CA GLU A 41 -19.20 24.55 4.69
C GLU A 41 -18.26 23.52 4.07
N GLU A 42 -18.08 23.57 2.74
CA GLU A 42 -17.19 22.68 1.97
C GLU A 42 -15.77 22.63 2.55
N ALA A 43 -15.27 23.74 3.09
CA ALA A 43 -13.94 23.82 3.69
C ALA A 43 -13.79 22.88 4.90
N ASP A 44 -14.83 22.71 5.71
CA ASP A 44 -14.83 21.82 6.86
C ASP A 44 -14.70 20.36 6.41
N VAL A 45 -15.47 19.98 5.38
CA VAL A 45 -15.37 18.64 4.76
C VAL A 45 -13.96 18.38 4.25
N ASN A 46 -13.42 19.33 3.48
CA ASN A 46 -12.06 19.21 2.91
C ASN A 46 -10.98 19.14 3.99
N ALA A 47 -11.13 19.82 5.12
CA ALA A 47 -10.19 19.75 6.24
C ALA A 47 -10.16 18.34 6.86
N VAL A 48 -11.31 17.68 7.03
CA VAL A 48 -11.35 16.30 7.56
C VAL A 48 -10.84 15.31 6.53
N VAL A 49 -11.14 15.49 5.23
CA VAL A 49 -10.55 14.66 4.14
C VAL A 49 -9.03 14.78 4.15
N ALA A 50 -8.47 15.99 4.24
CA ALA A 50 -7.02 16.18 4.38
C ALA A 50 -6.47 15.48 5.64
N GLY A 51 -7.24 15.49 6.74
CA GLY A 51 -6.92 14.75 7.97
C GLY A 51 -6.89 13.23 7.78
N CYS A 52 -7.65 12.66 6.85
CA CYS A 52 -7.56 11.23 6.48
C CYS A 52 -6.21 10.93 5.82
N TYR A 53 -5.79 11.74 4.85
CA TYR A 53 -4.48 11.58 4.19
C TYR A 53 -3.31 11.77 5.16
N SER A 54 -3.37 12.81 6.00
CA SER A 54 -2.34 13.07 7.01
C SER A 54 -2.20 11.90 8.00
N ALA A 55 -3.32 11.26 8.38
CA ALA A 55 -3.28 10.07 9.23
C ALA A 55 -2.63 8.86 8.51
N MET A 56 -2.89 8.70 7.20
CA MET A 56 -2.23 7.67 6.38
C MET A 56 -0.72 7.87 6.25
N GLN A 57 -0.26 9.12 6.24
CA GLN A 57 1.17 9.48 6.19
C GLN A 57 1.89 9.30 7.54
N SER A 58 1.18 8.96 8.62
CA SER A 58 1.82 8.75 9.91
C SER A 58 2.84 7.62 9.86
N GLN A 59 3.96 7.80 10.58
CA GLN A 59 5.02 6.79 10.66
C GLN A 59 4.48 5.42 11.08
N SER A 60 3.50 5.37 11.97
CA SER A 60 2.91 4.12 12.45
C SER A 60 2.16 3.36 11.36
N VAL A 61 1.46 4.06 10.46
CA VAL A 61 0.73 3.46 9.34
C VAL A 61 1.70 2.98 8.26
N ILE A 62 2.65 3.83 7.83
CA ILE A 62 3.66 3.45 6.82
C ILE A 62 4.48 2.26 7.33
N SER A 63 4.94 2.29 8.60
CA SER A 63 5.68 1.18 9.18
C SER A 63 4.90 -0.14 9.13
N ARG A 64 3.59 -0.11 9.37
CA ARG A 64 2.75 -1.31 9.26
C ARG A 64 2.56 -1.76 7.82
N MET A 65 2.37 -0.85 6.87
CA MET A 65 2.32 -1.20 5.45
C MET A 65 3.60 -1.92 5.00
N MET A 66 4.77 -1.42 5.44
CA MET A 66 6.07 -2.06 5.17
C MET A 66 6.18 -3.43 5.86
N VAL A 67 5.91 -3.49 7.16
CA VAL A 67 6.07 -4.72 7.96
C VAL A 67 5.10 -5.80 7.50
N TRP A 68 3.84 -5.47 7.29
CA TRP A 68 2.83 -6.46 6.89
C TRP A 68 3.04 -7.00 5.48
N GLY A 69 3.47 -6.12 4.56
CA GLY A 69 3.63 -6.50 3.15
C GLY A 69 5.01 -7.01 2.75
N GLU A 70 6.04 -6.85 3.61
CA GLU A 70 7.43 -7.17 3.21
C GLU A 70 8.19 -8.04 4.21
N PHE A 71 8.13 -7.80 5.54
CA PHE A 71 9.13 -8.31 6.49
C PHE A 71 9.12 -9.83 6.68
N ARG A 72 7.99 -10.48 6.49
CA ARG A 72 7.90 -11.94 6.53
C ARG A 72 8.37 -12.60 5.22
N SER A 73 8.49 -11.83 4.12
CA SER A 73 8.83 -12.33 2.80
C SER A 73 10.30 -12.79 2.68
N ASP A 74 10.64 -13.30 1.51
CA ASP A 74 11.99 -13.73 1.15
C ASP A 74 12.93 -12.57 0.74
N ASN A 75 12.42 -11.32 0.63
CA ASN A 75 13.20 -10.18 0.18
C ASN A 75 14.17 -9.62 1.22
N ILE A 76 13.81 -9.63 2.50
CA ILE A 76 14.58 -8.96 3.55
C ILE A 76 14.81 -9.83 4.77
N VAL A 77 15.90 -9.49 5.48
CA VAL A 77 16.30 -10.07 6.77
C VAL A 77 16.72 -8.96 7.73
N GLY A 78 16.96 -9.31 8.98
CA GLY A 78 17.47 -8.37 9.97
C GLY A 78 18.79 -7.73 9.53
N GLY A 79 18.87 -6.42 9.63
CA GLY A 79 20.03 -5.60 9.35
C GLY A 79 20.84 -5.28 10.61
N LYS A 80 21.32 -4.04 10.71
CA LYS A 80 22.15 -3.62 11.84
C LYS A 80 21.31 -3.49 13.13
N ASN A 81 21.71 -4.20 14.18
CA ASN A 81 21.11 -4.15 15.51
C ASN A 81 19.61 -4.52 15.58
N TYR A 82 19.08 -5.23 14.60
CA TYR A 82 17.67 -5.60 14.58
C TYR A 82 17.25 -6.44 15.79
N GLU A 83 18.18 -7.19 16.40
CA GLU A 83 17.91 -7.98 17.60
C GLU A 83 17.54 -7.11 18.82
N ASN A 84 17.90 -5.84 18.83
CA ASN A 84 17.53 -4.91 19.89
C ASN A 84 16.03 -4.53 19.83
N ASP A 85 15.40 -4.68 18.67
CA ASP A 85 13.95 -4.60 18.51
C ASP A 85 13.36 -6.02 18.58
N VAL A 86 12.91 -6.40 19.76
CA VAL A 86 12.33 -7.73 20.02
C VAL A 86 11.12 -8.01 19.12
N GLN A 87 10.34 -7.00 18.74
CA GLN A 87 9.17 -7.14 17.90
C GLN A 87 9.57 -7.54 16.48
N ILE A 88 10.53 -6.82 15.89
CA ILE A 88 11.09 -7.11 14.57
C ILE A 88 11.86 -8.44 14.58
N ALA A 89 12.67 -8.71 15.60
CA ALA A 89 13.41 -9.97 15.72
C ALA A 89 12.46 -11.18 15.75
N ASN A 90 11.31 -11.07 16.42
CA ASN A 90 10.30 -12.12 16.45
C ASN A 90 9.61 -12.30 15.09
N ILE A 91 9.40 -11.24 14.31
CA ILE A 91 8.84 -11.33 12.96
C ILE A 91 9.78 -12.14 12.06
N PHE A 92 11.07 -11.83 12.03
CA PHE A 92 12.04 -12.57 11.21
C PHE A 92 12.21 -14.04 11.62
N LYS A 93 11.94 -14.37 12.88
CA LYS A 93 11.98 -15.76 13.40
C LYS A 93 10.63 -16.49 13.24
N GLU A 94 9.62 -15.84 12.65
CA GLU A 94 8.23 -16.36 12.64
C GLU A 94 7.74 -16.75 14.06
N ASN A 95 8.12 -15.95 15.07
CA ASN A 95 7.69 -16.06 16.45
C ASN A 95 6.69 -14.94 16.81
N ILE A 96 5.87 -14.56 15.85
CA ILE A 96 4.85 -13.54 16.05
C ILE A 96 3.85 -14.04 17.09
N ASN A 97 3.50 -13.18 18.04
CA ASN A 97 2.51 -13.47 19.08
C ASN A 97 1.52 -12.30 19.21
N ALA A 98 0.46 -12.50 19.96
CA ALA A 98 -0.60 -11.50 20.14
C ALA A 98 -0.15 -10.21 20.87
N SER A 99 1.04 -10.17 21.47
CA SER A 99 1.59 -8.95 22.08
C SER A 99 2.55 -8.19 21.18
N ASN A 100 2.75 -8.65 19.92
CA ASN A 100 3.59 -7.93 18.97
C ASN A 100 2.95 -6.58 18.60
N SER A 101 3.70 -5.50 18.76
CA SER A 101 3.18 -4.13 18.55
C SER A 101 2.73 -3.86 17.11
N TYR A 102 3.28 -4.58 16.13
CA TYR A 102 2.85 -4.49 14.74
C TYR A 102 1.53 -5.22 14.46
N ALA A 103 1.01 -6.02 15.40
CA ALA A 103 -0.34 -6.59 15.32
C ALA A 103 -1.45 -5.58 15.71
N LYS A 104 -1.11 -4.37 16.17
CA LYS A 104 -2.08 -3.31 16.47
C LYS A 104 -2.60 -2.69 15.19
N TRP A 105 -3.91 -2.64 15.04
CA TRP A 105 -4.59 -2.08 13.89
C TRP A 105 -5.30 -0.74 14.13
N GLY A 106 -5.25 -0.22 15.37
CA GLY A 106 -6.00 0.96 15.79
C GLY A 106 -5.82 2.18 14.87
N ASP A 107 -4.60 2.41 14.35
CA ASP A 107 -4.34 3.54 13.44
C ASP A 107 -5.14 3.43 12.13
N PHE A 108 -5.31 2.21 11.60
CA PHE A 108 -6.13 1.95 10.41
C PHE A 108 -7.62 2.20 10.69
N TYR A 109 -8.11 1.72 11.84
CA TYR A 109 -9.50 1.99 12.27
C TYR A 109 -9.76 3.46 12.56
N ASN A 110 -8.77 4.21 13.04
CA ASN A 110 -8.88 5.67 13.17
C ASN A 110 -9.09 6.37 11.82
N ILE A 111 -8.38 5.92 10.77
CA ILE A 111 -8.59 6.45 9.42
C ILE A 111 -9.99 6.06 8.91
N ILE A 112 -10.38 4.80 9.07
CA ILE A 112 -11.72 4.31 8.71
C ILE A 112 -12.80 5.15 9.40
N ASN A 113 -12.66 5.42 10.70
CA ASN A 113 -13.61 6.22 11.46
C ASN A 113 -13.70 7.67 10.95
N ARG A 114 -12.58 8.30 10.59
CA ARG A 114 -12.57 9.63 9.95
C ARG A 114 -13.30 9.59 8.61
N CYS A 115 -13.05 8.59 7.79
CA CYS A 115 -13.75 8.40 6.51
C CYS A 115 -15.26 8.24 6.73
N ASN A 116 -15.68 7.36 7.66
CA ASN A 116 -17.09 7.19 8.00
C ASN A 116 -17.72 8.49 8.50
N THR A 117 -16.98 9.30 9.27
CA THR A 117 -17.45 10.61 9.73
C THR A 117 -17.71 11.57 8.57
N VAL A 118 -16.79 11.64 7.59
CA VAL A 118 -17.02 12.45 6.37
C VAL A 118 -18.24 11.94 5.60
N LEU A 119 -18.34 10.63 5.38
CA LEU A 119 -19.47 10.03 4.65
C LEU A 119 -20.83 10.33 5.29
N LYS A 120 -20.86 10.43 6.63
CA LYS A 120 -22.08 10.78 7.38
C LYS A 120 -22.46 12.26 7.27
N TYR A 121 -21.47 13.15 7.38
CA TYR A 121 -21.75 14.60 7.51
C TYR A 121 -21.65 15.39 6.20
N ALA A 122 -20.86 14.95 5.22
CA ALA A 122 -20.73 15.67 3.95
C ALA A 122 -22.07 15.91 3.21
N PRO A 123 -23.03 14.95 3.18
CA PRO A 123 -24.36 15.23 2.61
C PRO A 123 -25.11 16.36 3.31
N GLN A 124 -25.00 16.46 4.65
CA GLN A 124 -25.65 17.52 5.42
C GLN A 124 -25.02 18.89 5.16
N VAL A 125 -23.71 18.94 4.90
CA VAL A 125 -23.02 20.18 4.49
C VAL A 125 -23.49 20.62 3.11
N ALA A 126 -23.67 19.71 2.16
CA ALA A 126 -24.18 20.05 0.83
C ALA A 126 -25.61 20.61 0.84
N GLU A 127 -26.43 20.28 1.87
CA GLU A 127 -27.74 20.88 2.08
C GLU A 127 -27.64 22.34 2.60
N LYS A 128 -26.57 22.69 3.31
CA LYS A 128 -26.36 24.02 3.92
C LYS A 128 -25.56 24.96 3.02
N ASP A 129 -24.52 24.46 2.36
CA ASP A 129 -23.59 25.22 1.54
C ASP A 129 -23.90 25.05 0.05
N PRO A 130 -24.51 26.04 -0.63
CA PRO A 130 -24.79 25.97 -2.06
C PRO A 130 -23.55 25.91 -2.94
N SER A 131 -22.36 26.25 -2.43
CA SER A 131 -21.09 26.13 -3.16
C SER A 131 -20.55 24.70 -3.21
N TYR A 132 -20.99 23.87 -2.26
CA TYR A 132 -20.70 22.44 -2.22
C TYR A 132 -21.74 21.68 -3.05
N THR A 133 -21.59 21.77 -4.35
CA THR A 133 -22.54 21.19 -5.32
C THR A 133 -22.61 19.67 -5.25
N GLN A 134 -23.70 19.07 -5.75
CA GLN A 134 -23.88 17.62 -5.80
C GLN A 134 -22.68 16.90 -6.46
N GLY A 135 -22.13 17.44 -7.55
CA GLY A 135 -20.96 16.84 -8.21
C GLY A 135 -19.70 16.85 -7.34
N LYS A 136 -19.52 17.88 -6.49
CA LYS A 136 -18.41 17.93 -5.52
C LYS A 136 -18.64 16.93 -4.38
N LEU A 137 -19.89 16.85 -3.88
CA LEU A 137 -20.28 15.86 -2.88
C LEU A 137 -20.02 14.44 -3.39
N ASP A 138 -20.49 14.12 -4.59
CA ASP A 138 -20.30 12.78 -5.19
C ASP A 138 -18.82 12.44 -5.36
N ALA A 139 -17.99 13.41 -5.75
CA ALA A 139 -16.54 13.23 -5.84
C ALA A 139 -15.90 13.00 -4.47
N THR A 140 -16.33 13.75 -3.44
CA THR A 140 -15.85 13.54 -2.06
C THR A 140 -16.25 12.16 -1.53
N ILE A 141 -17.50 11.73 -1.77
CA ILE A 141 -17.95 10.39 -1.38
C ILE A 141 -17.09 9.33 -2.05
N ALA A 142 -16.85 9.44 -3.36
CA ALA A 142 -16.01 8.49 -4.07
C ALA A 142 -14.57 8.43 -3.53
N GLU A 143 -13.98 9.58 -3.25
CA GLU A 143 -12.64 9.68 -2.69
C GLU A 143 -12.55 9.04 -1.30
N VAL A 144 -13.47 9.39 -0.41
CA VAL A 144 -13.43 8.95 0.99
C VAL A 144 -13.83 7.48 1.15
N SER A 145 -14.78 6.99 0.35
CA SER A 145 -15.08 5.56 0.27
C SER A 145 -13.83 4.78 -0.15
N ALA A 146 -13.12 5.23 -1.18
CA ALA A 146 -11.90 4.56 -1.63
C ALA A 146 -10.79 4.56 -0.56
N LEU A 147 -10.60 5.64 0.20
CA LEU A 147 -9.65 5.67 1.32
C LEU A 147 -10.03 4.66 2.41
N ARG A 148 -11.31 4.61 2.81
CA ARG A 148 -11.83 3.65 3.77
C ARG A 148 -11.59 2.22 3.31
N ASP A 149 -11.93 1.93 2.09
CA ASP A 149 -11.86 0.60 1.51
C ASP A 149 -10.40 0.15 1.32
N LEU A 150 -9.50 1.07 1.01
CA LEU A 150 -8.06 0.78 1.01
C LEU A 150 -7.55 0.36 2.39
N MET A 151 -7.99 1.04 3.46
CA MET A 151 -7.61 0.65 4.83
C MET A 151 -8.16 -0.74 5.20
N TYR A 152 -9.41 -1.03 4.88
CA TYR A 152 -9.96 -2.38 5.05
C TYR A 152 -9.22 -3.42 4.22
N PHE A 153 -8.83 -3.10 2.99
CA PHE A 153 -8.10 -4.02 2.14
C PHE A 153 -6.72 -4.37 2.72
N TYR A 154 -6.02 -3.41 3.37
CA TYR A 154 -4.83 -3.72 4.15
C TYR A 154 -5.13 -4.64 5.33
N LEU A 155 -6.20 -4.37 6.08
CA LEU A 155 -6.59 -5.16 7.25
C LEU A 155 -6.92 -6.61 6.88
N ILE A 156 -7.76 -6.83 5.87
CA ILE A 156 -8.15 -8.20 5.49
C ILE A 156 -7.01 -9.01 4.89
N ARG A 157 -6.10 -8.38 4.13
CA ARG A 157 -4.91 -9.06 3.62
C ARG A 157 -3.92 -9.44 4.73
N THR A 158 -3.96 -8.72 5.84
CA THR A 158 -3.05 -8.93 6.98
C THR A 158 -3.62 -9.87 8.03
N PHE A 159 -4.88 -9.69 8.43
CA PHE A 159 -5.51 -10.41 9.55
C PHE A 159 -6.56 -11.42 9.09
N ARG A 160 -6.96 -11.41 7.84
CA ARG A 160 -8.04 -12.13 7.19
C ARG A 160 -9.42 -11.62 7.58
N ASP A 161 -9.93 -12.05 8.74
CA ASP A 161 -11.25 -11.67 9.23
C ASP A 161 -11.10 -10.51 10.22
N VAL A 162 -11.88 -9.44 10.10
CA VAL A 162 -11.78 -8.24 10.95
C VAL A 162 -13.17 -7.64 11.20
N PRO A 163 -13.38 -6.84 12.25
CA PRO A 163 -14.61 -6.09 12.40
C PRO A 163 -14.87 -5.16 11.20
N TYR A 164 -16.04 -5.27 10.59
CA TYR A 164 -16.41 -4.41 9.46
C TYR A 164 -17.46 -3.41 9.90
N VAL A 165 -17.09 -2.12 9.92
CA VAL A 165 -17.91 -1.01 10.43
C VAL A 165 -17.94 0.11 9.41
N THR A 166 -19.14 0.50 8.98
CA THR A 166 -19.38 1.58 8.00
C THR A 166 -19.99 2.84 8.63
N GLU A 167 -20.43 2.75 9.90
CA GLU A 167 -20.89 3.90 10.66
C GLU A 167 -19.78 4.49 11.52
N PRO A 168 -19.69 5.81 11.68
CA PRO A 168 -18.68 6.42 12.54
C PRO A 168 -18.97 6.19 14.01
N TYR A 169 -17.94 5.92 14.77
CA TYR A 169 -17.96 6.00 16.23
C TYR A 169 -17.76 7.45 16.65
N LEU A 170 -18.78 8.05 17.25
CA LEU A 170 -18.82 9.46 17.63
C LEU A 170 -18.81 9.68 19.14
N ASP A 171 -19.28 8.68 19.90
CA ASP A 171 -19.34 8.71 21.36
C ASP A 171 -19.19 7.31 21.97
N ASP A 172 -18.99 7.26 23.30
CA ASP A 172 -18.74 6.02 24.03
C ASP A 172 -20.00 5.16 24.25
N ASN A 173 -21.19 5.64 23.85
CA ASN A 173 -22.45 4.89 24.02
C ASN A 173 -22.72 3.92 22.87
N GLN A 174 -21.94 4.01 21.78
CA GLN A 174 -22.10 3.13 20.63
C GLN A 174 -21.50 1.74 20.90
N GLN A 175 -22.09 0.71 20.29
CA GLN A 175 -21.60 -0.66 20.42
C GLN A 175 -20.28 -0.82 19.68
N MET A 176 -19.16 -0.88 20.39
CA MET A 176 -17.83 -1.03 19.81
C MET A 176 -17.40 -2.51 19.68
N ASN A 177 -18.06 -3.43 20.38
CA ASN A 177 -17.72 -4.86 20.42
C ASN A 177 -18.33 -5.62 19.23
N MET A 178 -17.85 -5.35 18.02
CA MET A 178 -18.31 -6.02 16.81
C MET A 178 -17.53 -7.31 16.58
N PRO A 179 -18.20 -8.43 16.19
CA PRO A 179 -17.48 -9.63 15.77
C PRO A 179 -16.69 -9.38 14.49
N ALA A 180 -15.72 -10.25 14.23
CA ALA A 180 -15.04 -10.24 12.95
C ALA A 180 -15.99 -10.69 11.83
N THR A 181 -15.95 -10.00 10.69
CA THR A 181 -16.60 -10.37 9.46
C THR A 181 -15.60 -11.13 8.58
N ALA A 182 -16.06 -12.13 7.84
CA ALA A 182 -15.19 -12.95 7.02
C ALA A 182 -14.53 -12.16 5.89
N PHE A 183 -13.31 -12.57 5.50
CA PHE A 183 -12.53 -11.97 4.42
C PHE A 183 -13.34 -11.80 3.13
N ASP A 184 -14.02 -12.87 2.69
CA ASP A 184 -14.73 -12.88 1.42
C ASP A 184 -15.92 -11.91 1.42
N ASP A 185 -16.65 -11.82 2.55
CA ASP A 185 -17.79 -10.91 2.70
C ASP A 185 -17.32 -9.44 2.69
N ILE A 186 -16.21 -9.13 3.37
CA ILE A 186 -15.65 -7.77 3.34
C ILE A 186 -15.15 -7.46 1.94
N LEU A 187 -14.37 -8.33 1.32
CA LEU A 187 -13.84 -8.10 -0.03
C LEU A 187 -14.95 -7.81 -1.04
N GLU A 188 -16.06 -8.55 -0.95
CA GLU A 188 -17.23 -8.33 -1.82
C GLU A 188 -17.88 -6.98 -1.55
N ALA A 189 -18.00 -6.58 -0.28
CA ALA A 189 -18.54 -5.27 0.09
C ALA A 189 -17.67 -4.12 -0.42
N LEU A 190 -16.32 -4.21 -0.28
CA LEU A 190 -15.38 -3.20 -0.78
C LEU A 190 -15.46 -3.06 -2.31
N ILE A 191 -15.53 -4.17 -3.04
CA ILE A 191 -15.68 -4.17 -4.50
C ILE A 191 -16.99 -3.48 -4.89
N ALA A 192 -18.11 -3.84 -4.25
CA ALA A 192 -19.41 -3.26 -4.55
C ALA A 192 -19.45 -1.75 -4.27
N ASP A 193 -18.85 -1.30 -3.17
CA ASP A 193 -18.76 0.12 -2.83
C ASP A 193 -17.96 0.91 -3.87
N LEU A 194 -16.76 0.45 -4.21
CA LEU A 194 -15.93 1.07 -5.24
C LEU A 194 -16.59 1.08 -6.63
N GLU A 195 -17.27 0.00 -7.02
CA GLU A 195 -18.00 -0.03 -8.28
C GLU A 195 -19.14 0.98 -8.33
N ALA A 196 -19.82 1.22 -7.21
CA ALA A 196 -20.90 2.19 -7.14
C ALA A 196 -20.40 3.65 -7.28
N VAL A 197 -19.21 3.95 -6.76
CA VAL A 197 -18.72 5.34 -6.69
C VAL A 197 -17.69 5.70 -7.78
N GLN A 198 -17.09 4.74 -8.47
CA GLN A 198 -15.96 4.97 -9.39
C GLN A 198 -16.23 6.02 -10.47
N SER A 199 -17.48 6.11 -10.97
CA SER A 199 -17.83 7.07 -12.02
C SER A 199 -17.83 8.53 -11.56
N ASN A 200 -17.96 8.75 -10.25
CA ASN A 200 -18.03 10.06 -9.61
C ASN A 200 -16.65 10.58 -9.18
N ALA A 201 -15.65 9.70 -9.13
CA ALA A 201 -14.30 10.07 -8.74
C ALA A 201 -13.67 11.06 -9.72
N VAL A 202 -12.82 11.95 -9.19
CA VAL A 202 -12.06 12.91 -10.01
C VAL A 202 -11.18 12.16 -11.00
N LYS A 203 -11.31 12.49 -12.28
CA LYS A 203 -10.46 11.90 -13.34
C LYS A 203 -9.10 12.58 -13.42
N GLN A 204 -9.12 13.92 -13.35
CA GLN A 204 -7.92 14.73 -13.49
C GLN A 204 -8.04 15.99 -12.65
N TYR A 205 -7.02 16.28 -11.86
CA TYR A 205 -6.89 17.54 -11.14
C TYR A 205 -6.35 18.65 -12.05
N PRO A 206 -6.61 19.93 -11.72
CA PRO A 206 -6.08 21.07 -12.47
C PRO A 206 -4.55 21.04 -12.57
N LYS A 207 -3.98 21.46 -13.71
CA LYS A 207 -2.52 21.42 -13.97
C LYS A 207 -1.66 22.14 -12.92
N LEU A 208 -2.20 23.11 -12.19
CA LEU A 208 -1.52 23.78 -11.08
C LEU A 208 -1.48 22.95 -9.78
N GLN A 209 -2.22 21.85 -9.72
CA GLN A 209 -2.32 20.95 -8.57
C GLN A 209 -1.74 19.57 -8.90
N THR A 210 -0.55 19.55 -9.48
CA THR A 210 0.10 18.32 -9.98
C THR A 210 0.25 17.24 -8.90
N TYR A 211 0.52 17.63 -7.66
CA TYR A 211 0.63 16.69 -6.54
C TYR A 211 -0.68 15.96 -6.24
N TYR A 212 -1.84 16.58 -6.45
CA TYR A 212 -3.12 15.94 -6.22
C TYR A 212 -3.40 14.81 -7.21
N GLN A 213 -2.82 14.87 -8.41
CA GLN A 213 -3.04 13.83 -9.43
C GLN A 213 -2.53 12.46 -9.00
N ARG A 214 -1.54 12.41 -8.10
CA ARG A 214 -0.97 11.16 -7.59
C ARG A 214 -1.13 11.01 -6.07
N GLY A 215 -1.28 12.12 -5.36
CA GLY A 215 -1.41 12.15 -3.89
C GLY A 215 -2.84 12.12 -3.38
N ARG A 216 -3.84 12.14 -4.26
CA ARG A 216 -5.26 11.97 -3.92
C ARG A 216 -5.87 10.85 -4.74
N ILE A 217 -6.97 10.29 -4.24
CA ILE A 217 -7.73 9.28 -4.97
C ILE A 217 -8.29 9.90 -6.26
N THR A 218 -8.00 9.23 -7.36
CA THR A 218 -8.57 9.51 -8.69
C THR A 218 -9.36 8.31 -9.18
N GLN A 219 -10.08 8.45 -10.29
CA GLN A 219 -10.76 7.32 -10.92
C GLN A 219 -9.79 6.18 -11.25
N ASP A 220 -8.57 6.51 -11.71
CA ASP A 220 -7.54 5.51 -12.01
C ASP A 220 -7.05 4.79 -10.74
N ALA A 221 -6.99 5.49 -9.60
CA ALA A 221 -6.66 4.86 -8.32
C ALA A 221 -7.74 3.85 -7.88
N ILE A 222 -9.01 4.20 -8.06
CA ILE A 222 -10.13 3.27 -7.79
C ILE A 222 -10.07 2.06 -8.74
N HIS A 223 -9.81 2.27 -10.02
CA HIS A 223 -9.67 1.16 -10.97
C HIS A 223 -8.47 0.26 -10.62
N ALA A 224 -7.36 0.83 -10.13
CA ALA A 224 -6.21 0.07 -9.66
C ALA A 224 -6.56 -0.79 -8.43
N MET A 225 -7.30 -0.23 -7.47
CA MET A 225 -7.81 -0.96 -6.31
C MET A 225 -8.74 -2.10 -6.74
N LEU A 226 -9.68 -1.83 -7.64
CA LEU A 226 -10.59 -2.86 -8.17
C LEU A 226 -9.84 -3.97 -8.89
N ALA A 227 -8.82 -3.66 -9.70
CA ALA A 227 -8.00 -4.67 -10.35
C ALA A 227 -7.30 -5.60 -9.34
N ASP A 228 -6.74 -5.04 -8.25
CA ASP A 228 -6.09 -5.82 -7.19
C ASP A 228 -7.13 -6.64 -6.40
N MET A 229 -8.26 -6.03 -5.99
CA MET A 229 -9.32 -6.71 -5.23
C MET A 229 -9.95 -7.87 -6.03
N TYR A 230 -10.19 -7.69 -7.33
CA TYR A 230 -10.68 -8.77 -8.19
C TYR A 230 -9.64 -9.88 -8.39
N LEU A 231 -8.35 -9.56 -8.40
CA LEU A 231 -7.29 -10.58 -8.40
C LEU A 231 -7.33 -11.42 -7.11
N TRP A 232 -7.54 -10.80 -5.95
CA TRP A 232 -7.74 -11.50 -4.68
C TRP A 232 -9.03 -12.32 -4.63
N LYS A 233 -10.11 -11.82 -5.22
CA LYS A 233 -11.40 -12.55 -5.39
C LYS A 233 -11.28 -13.72 -6.36
N GLN A 234 -10.18 -13.83 -7.11
CA GLN A 234 -9.96 -14.78 -8.21
C GLN A 234 -10.94 -14.58 -9.38
N ASP A 235 -11.54 -13.41 -9.49
CA ASP A 235 -12.28 -12.97 -10.67
C ASP A 235 -11.32 -12.31 -11.67
N TYR A 236 -10.58 -13.15 -12.37
CA TYR A 236 -9.50 -12.73 -13.25
C TYR A 236 -9.98 -11.90 -14.44
N GLN A 237 -11.18 -12.15 -14.92
CA GLN A 237 -11.77 -11.39 -16.02
C GLN A 237 -12.00 -9.93 -15.64
N ASN A 238 -12.55 -9.67 -14.45
CA ASN A 238 -12.72 -8.33 -13.96
C ASN A 238 -11.39 -7.69 -13.56
N ALA A 239 -10.42 -8.44 -13.01
CA ALA A 239 -9.08 -7.96 -12.74
C ALA A 239 -8.39 -7.45 -14.03
N VAL A 240 -8.47 -8.19 -15.13
CA VAL A 240 -7.95 -7.75 -16.45
C VAL A 240 -8.69 -6.51 -16.93
N ARG A 241 -10.03 -6.48 -16.83
CA ARG A 241 -10.85 -5.35 -17.28
C ARG A 241 -10.45 -4.04 -16.60
N TYR A 242 -10.31 -4.04 -15.27
CA TYR A 242 -9.93 -2.84 -14.52
C TYR A 242 -8.45 -2.46 -14.71
N ALA A 243 -7.56 -3.44 -14.83
CA ALA A 243 -6.18 -3.19 -15.17
C ALA A 243 -6.04 -2.54 -16.57
N ASP A 244 -6.84 -2.97 -17.54
CA ASP A 244 -6.90 -2.36 -18.88
C ASP A 244 -7.39 -0.90 -18.83
N MET A 245 -8.35 -0.57 -17.99
CA MET A 245 -8.79 0.82 -17.82
C MET A 245 -7.64 1.71 -17.37
N VAL A 246 -6.87 1.29 -16.38
CA VAL A 246 -5.69 2.04 -15.88
C VAL A 246 -4.60 2.13 -16.95
N ILE A 247 -4.25 1.02 -17.60
CA ILE A 247 -3.19 1.00 -18.63
C ILE A 247 -3.57 1.92 -19.80
N ASN A 248 -4.83 1.87 -20.26
CA ASN A 248 -5.31 2.72 -21.34
C ASN A 248 -5.36 4.20 -20.95
N ALA A 249 -5.71 4.53 -19.70
CA ALA A 249 -5.66 5.90 -19.18
C ALA A 249 -4.20 6.43 -19.20
N LYS A 250 -3.23 5.60 -18.79
CA LYS A 250 -1.80 5.97 -18.85
C LYS A 250 -1.27 6.11 -20.27
N ILE A 251 -1.73 5.31 -21.21
CA ILE A 251 -1.40 5.47 -22.62
C ILE A 251 -1.99 6.79 -23.16
N ALA A 252 -3.23 7.11 -22.81
CA ALA A 252 -3.86 8.37 -23.21
C ALA A 252 -3.16 9.59 -22.60
N GLU A 253 -2.74 9.53 -21.34
CA GLU A 253 -1.93 10.56 -20.68
C GLU A 253 -0.60 10.77 -21.42
N TYR A 254 0.10 9.70 -21.76
CA TYR A 254 1.33 9.74 -22.53
C TYR A 254 1.13 10.40 -23.91
N GLU A 255 0.09 10.02 -24.64
CA GLU A 255 -0.19 10.60 -25.98
C GLU A 255 -0.59 12.09 -25.89
N ASP A 256 -1.28 12.51 -24.83
CA ASP A 256 -1.59 13.92 -24.59
C ASP A 256 -0.32 14.73 -24.29
N LEU A 257 0.54 14.23 -23.42
CA LEU A 257 1.84 14.85 -23.12
C LEU A 257 2.69 14.96 -24.39
N LYS A 258 2.70 13.93 -25.24
CA LYS A 258 3.41 13.92 -26.51
C LYS A 258 2.92 14.99 -27.49
N LYS A 259 1.61 15.21 -27.57
CA LYS A 259 1.03 16.24 -28.45
C LYS A 259 1.34 17.65 -27.97
N ASN A 260 1.42 17.86 -26.66
CA ASN A 260 1.55 19.18 -26.04
C ASN A 260 3.00 19.58 -25.74
N SER A 261 3.98 18.68 -25.91
CA SER A 261 5.40 18.96 -25.67
C SER A 261 6.08 19.38 -26.97
N MET A 262 6.64 20.59 -26.98
CA MET A 262 7.50 21.08 -28.09
C MET A 262 8.91 20.47 -28.10
N SER A 263 9.29 19.76 -27.06
CA SER A 263 10.60 19.13 -26.86
C SER A 263 10.37 17.70 -26.35
N LEU A 264 10.10 16.79 -27.29
CA LEU A 264 10.19 15.38 -27.00
C LEU A 264 11.65 14.96 -27.09
N ASP A 265 12.23 14.73 -25.96
CA ASP A 265 13.39 13.89 -25.83
C ASP A 265 13.03 12.51 -26.44
N ASN A 266 13.86 12.00 -27.37
CA ASN A 266 13.68 10.69 -28.02
C ASN A 266 13.65 9.51 -27.01
N THR A 267 13.78 9.80 -25.73
CA THR A 267 13.74 8.85 -24.60
C THR A 267 12.31 8.48 -24.16
N ASN A 268 11.29 9.27 -24.54
CA ASN A 268 9.89 8.97 -24.22
C ASN A 268 9.25 8.15 -25.36
N THR A 269 9.64 6.90 -25.49
CA THR A 269 9.02 5.94 -26.41
C THR A 269 8.28 4.88 -25.62
N LEU A 270 7.16 4.41 -26.17
CA LEU A 270 6.45 3.27 -25.59
C LEU A 270 7.35 2.01 -25.66
N ILE A 271 7.46 1.30 -24.56
CA ILE A 271 8.12 -0.02 -24.51
C ILE A 271 7.07 -1.09 -24.79
N ASP A 272 7.15 -1.74 -25.93
CA ASP A 272 6.17 -2.73 -26.39
C ASP A 272 4.70 -2.25 -26.29
N GLY A 273 4.48 -0.94 -26.42
CA GLY A 273 3.16 -0.31 -26.34
C GLY A 273 2.77 0.20 -24.95
N PHE A 274 3.63 0.09 -23.95
CA PHE A 274 3.39 0.58 -22.58
C PHE A 274 4.18 1.87 -22.30
N PRO A 275 3.56 2.86 -21.62
CA PRO A 275 4.20 4.15 -21.32
C PRO A 275 5.06 4.08 -20.05
N LEU A 276 6.03 3.17 -20.06
CA LEU A 276 7.02 3.03 -19.00
C LEU A 276 8.11 4.09 -19.15
N ILE A 277 8.63 4.59 -18.03
CA ILE A 277 9.76 5.53 -18.02
C ILE A 277 11.01 4.78 -18.49
N ASN A 278 11.70 5.35 -19.47
CA ASN A 278 12.95 4.80 -20.00
C ASN A 278 14.14 5.51 -19.39
N ASP A 279 15.16 4.72 -19.05
CA ASP A 279 16.47 5.26 -18.72
C ASP A 279 17.22 5.73 -19.97
N VAL A 280 18.06 6.75 -19.76
CA VAL A 280 18.98 7.24 -20.78
C VAL A 280 20.34 6.60 -20.58
N TYR A 281 20.78 5.87 -21.60
CA TYR A 281 22.11 5.28 -21.63
C TYR A 281 23.06 6.19 -22.43
N MET A 282 23.98 6.85 -21.74
CA MET A 282 24.95 7.74 -22.33
C MET A 282 26.38 7.37 -21.91
N ASN A 283 27.28 7.20 -22.85
CA ASN A 283 28.71 6.94 -22.60
C ASN A 283 28.99 5.77 -21.65
N GLY A 284 28.18 4.71 -21.70
CA GLY A 284 28.33 3.55 -20.86
C GLY A 284 27.66 3.68 -19.48
N THR A 285 27.02 4.82 -19.19
CA THR A 285 26.36 5.09 -17.90
C THR A 285 24.85 5.22 -18.10
N LEU A 286 24.07 4.58 -17.21
CA LEU A 286 22.65 4.83 -17.04
C LEU A 286 22.43 6.07 -16.21
N SER A 287 21.48 6.89 -16.64
CA SER A 287 21.11 8.11 -15.92
C SER A 287 20.37 7.85 -14.61
N GLY A 288 19.83 6.64 -14.40
CA GLY A 288 18.98 6.32 -13.27
C GLY A 288 17.66 7.10 -13.28
N ARG A 289 17.20 7.51 -14.45
CA ARG A 289 16.01 8.34 -14.61
C ARG A 289 14.77 7.66 -14.07
N THR A 290 14.56 6.39 -14.40
CA THR A 290 13.42 5.61 -13.90
C THR A 290 13.41 5.59 -12.37
N PHE A 291 14.55 5.30 -11.76
CA PHE A 291 14.69 5.29 -10.30
C PHE A 291 14.45 6.68 -9.70
N ALA A 292 15.07 7.72 -10.25
CA ALA A 292 14.95 9.09 -9.74
C ALA A 292 13.52 9.64 -9.84
N GLU A 293 12.82 9.39 -10.95
CA GLU A 293 11.45 9.87 -11.13
C GLU A 293 10.44 9.09 -10.26
N VAL A 294 10.60 7.76 -10.13
CA VAL A 294 9.64 6.93 -9.41
C VAL A 294 9.87 6.96 -7.90
N PHE A 295 11.12 6.79 -7.46
CA PHE A 295 11.45 6.63 -6.03
C PHE A 295 12.13 7.85 -5.41
N GLY A 296 12.77 8.71 -6.21
CA GLY A 296 13.41 9.92 -5.74
C GLY A 296 12.43 11.09 -5.64
N SER A 297 11.98 11.60 -6.79
CA SER A 297 11.08 12.77 -6.83
C SER A 297 9.63 12.43 -6.55
N GLY A 298 9.19 11.20 -6.88
CA GLY A 298 7.79 10.82 -6.84
C GLY A 298 6.91 11.55 -7.86
N ASN A 299 5.61 11.39 -7.75
CA ASN A 299 4.61 11.97 -8.67
C ASN A 299 4.89 11.67 -10.16
N SER A 300 5.52 10.54 -10.43
CA SER A 300 5.96 10.14 -11.76
C SER A 300 4.79 9.86 -12.70
N SER A 301 5.08 9.78 -14.01
CA SER A 301 4.07 9.37 -15.00
C SER A 301 3.61 7.92 -14.79
N GLU A 302 4.43 7.07 -14.17
CA GLU A 302 4.04 5.71 -13.79
C GLU A 302 3.21 5.65 -12.50
N SER A 303 3.28 6.64 -11.62
CA SER A 303 2.53 6.66 -10.36
C SER A 303 1.04 6.78 -10.61
N ILE A 304 0.25 6.04 -9.83
CA ILE A 304 -1.22 6.06 -9.85
C ILE A 304 -1.74 6.64 -8.55
N PHE A 305 -1.28 6.10 -7.42
CA PHE A 305 -1.56 6.63 -6.10
C PHE A 305 -0.36 6.44 -5.17
N GLU A 306 0.06 7.51 -4.51
CA GLU A 306 1.16 7.52 -3.55
C GLU A 306 0.90 8.49 -2.40
N LEU A 307 1.42 8.18 -1.23
CA LEU A 307 1.42 9.08 -0.09
C LEU A 307 2.63 10.01 -0.23
N ILE A 308 2.35 11.31 -0.33
CA ILE A 308 3.35 12.33 -0.67
C ILE A 308 4.06 12.83 0.58
N PHE A 309 5.38 12.81 0.53
CA PHE A 309 6.26 13.40 1.55
C PHE A 309 7.13 14.47 0.87
N MET A 310 7.37 15.56 1.56
CA MET A 310 8.17 16.69 1.05
C MET A 310 9.25 17.05 2.06
N ASP A 311 10.37 17.54 1.53
CA ASP A 311 11.43 18.17 2.34
C ASP A 311 11.03 19.61 2.70
N ASP A 312 10.00 19.72 3.53
CA ASP A 312 9.46 20.99 4.01
C ASP A 312 9.18 20.85 5.51
N GLU A 313 9.61 21.82 6.30
CA GLU A 313 9.41 21.83 7.76
C GLU A 313 7.94 21.77 8.18
N THR A 314 7.02 22.05 7.26
CA THR A 314 5.56 22.00 7.47
C THR A 314 4.93 20.64 7.16
N MET A 315 5.66 19.74 6.50
CA MET A 315 5.18 18.43 6.07
C MET A 315 5.78 17.29 6.90
N GLN A 316 5.09 16.15 6.92
CA GLN A 316 5.61 14.96 7.60
C GLN A 316 6.78 14.36 6.80
N SER A 317 7.85 13.96 7.49
CA SER A 317 8.93 13.14 6.91
C SER A 317 8.51 11.67 6.82
N ASN A 318 9.07 10.93 5.88
CA ASN A 318 8.87 9.48 5.79
C ASN A 318 9.89 8.73 6.67
N ASP A 319 9.75 8.90 7.99
CA ASP A 319 10.68 8.32 8.96
C ASP A 319 10.67 6.78 8.98
N ALA A 320 9.62 6.14 8.46
CA ALA A 320 9.57 4.68 8.34
C ALA A 320 10.66 4.15 7.40
N ILE A 321 10.91 4.84 6.27
CA ILE A 321 12.00 4.50 5.35
C ILE A 321 13.36 4.63 6.06
N SER A 322 13.57 5.76 6.72
CA SER A 322 14.81 6.04 7.48
C SER A 322 15.08 4.96 8.53
N ASN A 323 14.07 4.59 9.30
CA ASN A 323 14.19 3.61 10.36
C ASN A 323 14.45 2.18 9.85
N PHE A 324 13.76 1.76 8.80
CA PHE A 324 13.86 0.38 8.33
C PHE A 324 14.95 0.20 7.28
N TYR A 325 14.99 1.03 6.24
CA TYR A 325 15.94 0.88 5.14
C TYR A 325 17.22 1.67 5.37
N GLY A 326 17.17 2.73 6.19
CA GLY A 326 18.31 3.56 6.53
C GLY A 326 18.30 4.91 5.83
N ASN A 327 19.28 5.72 6.16
CA ASN A 327 19.55 7.02 5.55
C ASN A 327 21.06 7.26 5.50
N ALA A 328 21.51 8.42 5.03
CA ALA A 328 22.93 8.77 4.91
C ALA A 328 23.76 8.56 6.21
N SER A 329 23.13 8.73 7.39
CA SER A 329 23.79 8.60 8.69
C SER A 329 23.62 7.23 9.36
N THR A 330 22.52 6.53 9.09
CA THR A 330 22.13 5.27 9.76
C THR A 330 22.18 4.05 8.84
N TYR A 331 22.76 4.19 7.67
CA TYR A 331 22.85 3.12 6.68
C TYR A 331 23.88 2.03 7.07
N PRO A 332 23.62 0.73 6.92
CA PRO A 332 22.32 0.14 6.58
C PRO A 332 21.32 0.30 7.74
N GLY A 333 20.01 0.30 7.40
CA GLY A 333 18.94 0.41 8.38
C GLY A 333 18.73 -0.86 9.22
N LEU A 334 17.57 -0.91 9.88
CA LEU A 334 17.18 -2.04 10.73
C LEU A 334 17.01 -3.34 9.94
N VAL A 335 16.73 -3.25 8.64
CA VAL A 335 16.61 -4.39 7.73
C VAL A 335 17.58 -4.27 6.56
N LYS A 336 17.90 -5.40 5.97
CA LYS A 336 18.75 -5.51 4.78
C LYS A 336 18.17 -6.52 3.80
N PRO A 337 18.55 -6.48 2.51
CA PRO A 337 18.20 -7.51 1.54
C PRO A 337 18.67 -8.90 2.04
N SER A 338 17.87 -9.93 1.76
CA SER A 338 18.30 -11.31 2.01
C SER A 338 19.46 -11.69 1.07
N GLU A 339 20.27 -12.64 1.48
CA GLU A 339 21.40 -13.12 0.65
C GLU A 339 20.94 -13.66 -0.71
N PHE A 340 19.74 -14.23 -0.76
CA PHE A 340 19.09 -14.68 -1.98
C PHE A 340 18.90 -13.57 -3.04
N ILE A 341 18.79 -12.31 -2.63
CA ILE A 341 18.50 -11.21 -3.58
C ILE A 341 19.73 -10.74 -4.33
N GLY A 342 20.95 -10.93 -3.83
CA GLY A 342 22.00 -10.27 -4.57
C GLY A 342 23.44 -10.48 -4.20
N THR A 343 23.79 -11.44 -3.37
CA THR A 343 25.21 -11.62 -2.99
C THR A 343 26.08 -12.20 -4.10
N ASP A 344 25.55 -13.07 -4.92
CA ASP A 344 26.28 -13.62 -6.08
C ASP A 344 25.38 -13.80 -7.29
N ILE A 345 25.38 -12.80 -8.17
CA ILE A 345 24.62 -12.83 -9.42
C ILE A 345 25.12 -13.94 -10.39
N SER A 346 26.25 -14.58 -10.11
CA SER A 346 26.74 -15.72 -10.89
C SER A 346 26.15 -17.06 -10.46
N ASP A 347 25.55 -17.14 -9.27
CA ASP A 347 24.87 -18.35 -8.79
C ASP A 347 23.37 -18.21 -8.96
N GLU A 348 22.83 -18.78 -10.04
CA GLU A 348 21.39 -18.74 -10.38
C GLU A 348 20.48 -19.26 -9.26
N ARG A 349 21.00 -20.11 -8.34
CA ARG A 349 20.25 -20.65 -7.21
C ARG A 349 19.97 -19.61 -6.12
N PHE A 350 20.75 -18.53 -6.09
CA PHE A 350 20.73 -17.51 -5.04
C PHE A 350 20.50 -16.09 -5.60
N ASN A 351 19.93 -15.97 -6.79
CA ASN A 351 19.72 -14.69 -7.41
C ASN A 351 18.32 -14.53 -7.99
N VAL A 352 17.69 -13.43 -7.62
CA VAL A 352 16.40 -13.00 -8.19
C VAL A 352 16.57 -12.41 -9.58
N PHE A 353 17.72 -11.76 -9.85
CA PHE A 353 17.97 -11.09 -11.12
C PHE A 353 18.55 -12.06 -12.15
N LEU A 354 18.00 -12.03 -13.36
CA LEU A 354 18.38 -12.92 -14.45
C LEU A 354 19.74 -12.55 -15.10
N SER A 355 20.17 -11.30 -14.95
CA SER A 355 21.38 -10.77 -15.58
C SER A 355 21.96 -9.61 -14.79
N LYS A 356 23.30 -9.45 -14.85
CA LYS A 356 24.02 -8.24 -14.42
C LYS A 356 23.68 -7.01 -15.25
N ASP A 357 22.91 -7.16 -16.32
CA ASP A 357 22.42 -6.08 -17.15
C ASP A 357 21.12 -5.49 -16.63
N ASP A 358 20.49 -6.10 -15.62
CA ASP A 358 19.30 -5.56 -14.96
C ASP A 358 19.69 -4.39 -14.03
N SER A 359 19.26 -3.17 -14.38
CA SER A 359 19.58 -1.96 -13.62
C SER A 359 19.07 -2.02 -12.17
N ARG A 360 17.94 -2.69 -11.96
CA ARG A 360 17.29 -2.82 -10.65
C ARG A 360 18.19 -3.51 -9.63
N TYR A 361 19.11 -4.39 -10.06
CA TYR A 361 20.11 -4.95 -9.17
C TYR A 361 20.96 -3.87 -8.49
N TYR A 362 21.39 -2.87 -9.25
CA TYR A 362 22.23 -1.78 -8.76
C TYR A 362 21.45 -0.65 -8.10
N GLU A 363 20.21 -0.45 -8.55
CA GLU A 363 19.34 0.62 -8.08
C GLU A 363 18.67 0.29 -6.76
N ASN A 364 18.27 -0.99 -6.57
CA ASN A 364 17.58 -1.42 -5.36
C ASN A 364 18.54 -1.79 -4.22
N LEU A 365 19.81 -2.10 -4.52
CA LEU A 365 20.79 -2.61 -3.59
C LEU A 365 21.99 -1.66 -3.50
N GLN A 366 22.35 -1.26 -2.29
CA GLN A 366 23.55 -0.44 -2.04
C GLN A 366 24.57 -1.25 -1.24
N PRO A 367 25.82 -1.43 -1.74
CA PRO A 367 26.88 -2.05 -0.97
C PRO A 367 27.18 -1.27 0.30
N VAL A 368 27.35 -1.96 1.41
CA VAL A 368 27.74 -1.34 2.69
C VAL A 368 29.24 -1.10 2.69
N GLN A 369 29.62 0.17 2.84
CA GLN A 369 31.03 0.57 2.81
C GLN A 369 31.87 -0.19 3.86
N GLY A 370 32.99 -0.74 3.43
CA GLY A 370 33.92 -1.47 4.30
C GLY A 370 33.49 -2.92 4.64
N GLN A 371 32.41 -3.42 4.06
CA GLN A 371 31.94 -4.79 4.23
C GLN A 371 31.85 -5.50 2.87
N THR A 372 32.40 -6.72 2.80
CA THR A 372 32.36 -7.53 1.57
C THR A 372 31.04 -8.28 1.49
N ASN A 373 30.36 -8.18 0.35
CA ASN A 373 29.08 -8.87 0.08
C ASN A 373 27.94 -8.54 1.06
N VAL A 374 27.96 -7.36 1.66
CA VAL A 374 26.86 -6.86 2.50
C VAL A 374 26.20 -5.70 1.80
N PHE A 375 24.89 -5.80 1.62
CA PHE A 375 24.07 -4.78 0.97
C PHE A 375 23.02 -4.25 1.94
N GLY A 376 22.65 -3.00 1.74
CA GLY A 376 21.43 -2.40 2.32
C GLY A 376 20.39 -2.15 1.22
N VAL A 377 19.18 -1.83 1.62
CA VAL A 377 18.11 -1.42 0.70
C VAL A 377 18.40 -0.01 0.22
N ASN A 378 18.45 0.21 -1.10
CA ASN A 378 18.64 1.54 -1.68
C ASN A 378 17.31 2.17 -2.15
N LYS A 379 16.35 1.35 -2.55
CA LYS A 379 15.02 1.83 -2.98
C LYS A 379 14.40 2.72 -1.88
N TYR A 380 13.93 3.89 -2.25
CA TYR A 380 13.44 4.98 -1.37
C TYR A 380 14.51 5.68 -0.50
N VAL A 381 15.72 5.15 -0.38
CA VAL A 381 16.75 5.71 0.50
C VAL A 381 17.51 6.83 -0.19
N THR A 382 17.85 6.66 -1.46
CA THR A 382 18.56 7.70 -2.24
C THR A 382 17.64 8.27 -3.32
N PRO A 383 17.75 9.57 -3.63
CA PRO A 383 16.92 10.19 -4.66
C PRO A 383 17.37 9.84 -6.08
N ASN A 384 18.58 9.35 -6.27
CA ASN A 384 19.12 8.98 -7.58
C ASN A 384 20.28 7.98 -7.46
N THR A 385 20.44 7.15 -8.48
CA THR A 385 21.55 6.20 -8.60
C THR A 385 22.06 6.20 -10.04
N LEU A 386 23.33 6.56 -10.24
CA LEU A 386 24.00 6.51 -11.55
C LEU A 386 24.81 5.22 -11.66
N VAL A 387 24.61 4.45 -12.72
CA VAL A 387 25.23 3.14 -12.90
C VAL A 387 26.05 3.08 -14.18
N ASN A 388 27.39 3.02 -14.06
CA ASN A 388 28.26 2.65 -15.17
C ASN A 388 28.35 1.12 -15.21
N LEU A 389 27.56 0.49 -16.10
CA LEU A 389 27.41 -0.95 -16.15
C LEU A 389 28.73 -1.71 -16.40
N ALA A 390 29.56 -1.22 -17.32
CA ALA A 390 30.82 -1.89 -17.62
C ALA A 390 31.74 -1.89 -16.39
N LYS A 391 31.83 -0.75 -15.70
CA LYS A 391 32.63 -0.59 -14.49
C LYS A 391 32.04 -1.34 -13.30
N ALA A 392 30.73 -1.30 -13.13
CA ALA A 392 30.03 -2.03 -12.07
C ALA A 392 30.19 -3.55 -12.20
N LYS A 393 30.21 -4.09 -13.42
CA LYS A 393 30.45 -5.52 -13.67
C LYS A 393 31.87 -5.98 -13.36
N LEU A 394 32.86 -5.10 -13.57
CA LEU A 394 34.27 -5.41 -13.38
C LEU A 394 34.79 -5.04 -11.99
N GLU A 395 34.37 -3.90 -11.48
CA GLU A 395 34.91 -3.26 -10.27
C GLU A 395 33.86 -3.15 -9.14
N GLY A 396 32.67 -3.69 -9.32
CA GLY A 396 31.60 -3.65 -8.32
C GLY A 396 31.13 -2.23 -8.00
N SER A 397 31.09 -1.85 -6.73
CA SER A 397 30.57 -0.57 -6.26
C SER A 397 31.25 0.67 -6.85
N TYR A 398 32.47 0.58 -7.38
CA TYR A 398 33.14 1.71 -8.03
C TYR A 398 32.46 2.19 -9.33
N GLY A 399 31.58 1.35 -9.90
CA GLY A 399 30.78 1.73 -11.07
C GLY A 399 29.46 2.41 -10.75
N ILE A 400 29.13 2.60 -9.46
CA ILE A 400 27.84 3.07 -8.98
C ILE A 400 28.04 4.33 -8.13
N ILE A 401 27.26 5.35 -8.41
CA ILE A 401 27.25 6.61 -7.65
C ILE A 401 25.85 6.77 -7.05
N TYR A 402 25.77 6.75 -5.75
CA TYR A 402 24.55 7.02 -5.00
C TYR A 402 24.51 8.49 -4.58
N ALA A 403 23.37 9.14 -4.78
CA ALA A 403 23.15 10.47 -4.21
C ALA A 403 22.96 10.38 -2.69
N ASP A 404 23.19 11.50 -1.99
CA ASP A 404 22.95 11.56 -0.55
C ASP A 404 21.46 11.28 -0.25
N GLY A 405 21.22 10.38 0.70
CA GLY A 405 19.87 10.00 1.08
C GLY A 405 19.16 11.07 1.89
N ASN A 406 17.91 11.32 1.51
CA ASN A 406 16.99 12.16 2.28
C ASN A 406 15.70 11.39 2.51
N CYS A 407 15.15 11.12 3.52
CA CYS A 407 13.97 10.26 3.78
C CYS A 407 12.64 10.95 3.43
N HIS A 408 12.56 11.63 2.30
CA HIS A 408 11.36 12.32 1.80
C HIS A 408 10.71 11.60 0.61
N SER A 409 11.11 10.36 0.34
CA SER A 409 10.51 9.58 -0.74
C SER A 409 9.04 9.28 -0.46
N ASN A 410 8.20 9.46 -1.46
CA ASN A 410 6.79 9.12 -1.39
C ASN A 410 6.61 7.62 -1.19
N TRP A 411 5.58 7.22 -0.43
CA TRP A 411 5.23 5.80 -0.30
C TRP A 411 4.22 5.42 -1.39
N ILE A 412 4.64 4.58 -2.32
CA ILE A 412 3.84 4.19 -3.48
C ILE A 412 2.83 3.12 -3.07
N ILE A 413 1.54 3.39 -3.31
CA ILE A 413 0.46 2.42 -3.13
C ILE A 413 0.24 1.64 -4.42
N TYR A 414 0.07 2.34 -5.55
CA TYR A 414 -0.08 1.74 -6.88
C TYR A 414 0.71 2.52 -7.94
N ARG A 415 1.36 1.79 -8.84
CA ARG A 415 2.03 2.31 -10.03
C ARG A 415 1.81 1.41 -11.25
N LEU A 416 2.07 1.93 -12.44
CA LEU A 416 1.73 1.29 -13.71
C LEU A 416 2.25 -0.14 -13.82
N SER A 417 3.52 -0.39 -13.50
CA SER A 417 4.10 -1.74 -13.60
C SER A 417 3.44 -2.75 -12.65
N ASP A 418 2.96 -2.33 -11.47
CA ASP A 418 2.20 -3.20 -10.59
C ASP A 418 0.87 -3.63 -11.23
N ILE A 419 0.12 -2.68 -11.81
CA ILE A 419 -1.15 -2.96 -12.50
C ILE A 419 -0.92 -3.82 -13.75
N MET A 420 0.16 -3.59 -14.48
CA MET A 420 0.56 -4.43 -15.61
C MET A 420 0.81 -5.88 -15.14
N LEU A 421 1.47 -6.08 -14.02
CA LEU A 421 1.76 -7.40 -13.46
C LEU A 421 0.53 -8.06 -12.81
N ILE A 422 -0.41 -7.28 -12.24
CA ILE A 422 -1.74 -7.77 -11.85
C ILE A 422 -2.47 -8.34 -13.06
N LYS A 423 -2.48 -7.60 -14.18
CA LYS A 423 -3.06 -8.08 -15.44
C LYS A 423 -2.38 -9.35 -15.95
N ALA A 424 -1.05 -9.40 -15.91
CA ALA A 424 -0.29 -10.57 -16.34
C ALA A 424 -0.63 -11.81 -15.50
N GLU A 425 -0.69 -11.67 -14.15
CA GLU A 425 -1.07 -12.75 -13.25
C GLU A 425 -2.51 -13.24 -13.56
N ALA A 426 -3.46 -12.32 -13.71
CA ALA A 426 -4.84 -12.66 -14.02
C ALA A 426 -4.96 -13.41 -15.36
N LEU A 427 -4.26 -12.96 -16.41
CA LEU A 427 -4.22 -13.63 -17.72
C LEU A 427 -3.68 -15.06 -17.62
N VAL A 428 -2.58 -15.25 -16.87
CA VAL A 428 -2.04 -16.60 -16.66
C VAL A 428 -3.03 -17.51 -15.96
N GLU A 429 -3.78 -17.00 -14.97
CA GLU A 429 -4.78 -17.81 -14.28
C GLU A 429 -6.01 -18.11 -15.14
N MET A 430 -6.36 -17.24 -16.10
CA MET A 430 -7.41 -17.47 -17.09
C MET A 430 -7.03 -18.54 -18.14
N ALA A 431 -5.75 -18.67 -18.45
CA ALA A 431 -5.27 -19.69 -19.41
C ALA A 431 -5.63 -21.10 -18.93
N ASN A 432 -5.87 -22.02 -19.87
CA ASN A 432 -6.07 -23.42 -19.52
C ASN A 432 -4.73 -24.12 -19.23
N ASP A 433 -4.75 -25.19 -18.46
CA ASP A 433 -3.51 -25.95 -18.13
C ASP A 433 -2.89 -26.62 -19.36
N ALA A 434 -3.66 -26.86 -20.41
CA ALA A 434 -3.19 -27.41 -21.69
C ALA A 434 -2.68 -26.34 -22.66
N ASP A 435 -2.81 -25.05 -22.32
CA ASP A 435 -2.38 -23.95 -23.19
C ASP A 435 -0.84 -23.92 -23.27
N ASP A 436 -0.36 -23.56 -24.44
CA ASP A 436 1.05 -23.37 -24.74
C ASP A 436 1.39 -21.89 -25.01
N ALA A 437 2.63 -21.63 -25.41
CA ALA A 437 3.11 -20.28 -25.73
C ALA A 437 2.33 -19.56 -26.85
N THR A 438 1.40 -20.21 -27.52
CA THR A 438 0.57 -19.62 -28.60
C THR A 438 -0.77 -19.13 -28.11
N SER A 439 -1.19 -19.46 -26.87
CA SER A 439 -2.44 -18.95 -26.31
C SER A 439 -2.38 -17.41 -26.18
N ASN A 440 -3.51 -16.77 -26.40
CA ASN A 440 -3.59 -15.30 -26.31
C ASN A 440 -3.28 -14.78 -24.92
N GLU A 441 -3.74 -15.47 -23.89
CA GLU A 441 -3.54 -15.13 -22.48
C GLU A 441 -2.06 -15.21 -22.10
N LEU A 442 -1.38 -16.33 -22.41
CA LEU A 442 0.04 -16.50 -22.10
C LEU A 442 0.93 -15.57 -22.93
N THR A 443 0.59 -15.37 -24.21
CA THR A 443 1.32 -14.43 -25.10
C THR A 443 1.21 -12.99 -24.59
N THR A 444 0.02 -12.56 -24.15
CA THR A 444 -0.19 -11.21 -23.63
C THR A 444 0.49 -11.04 -22.27
N ALA A 445 0.41 -12.01 -21.39
CA ALA A 445 1.12 -12.01 -20.11
C ALA A 445 2.63 -11.92 -20.31
N PHE A 446 3.18 -12.72 -21.23
CA PHE A 446 4.59 -12.66 -21.58
C PHE A 446 5.01 -11.29 -22.12
N LYS A 447 4.23 -10.69 -23.02
CA LYS A 447 4.49 -9.35 -23.57
C LYS A 447 4.59 -8.30 -22.46
N ILE A 448 3.72 -8.36 -21.47
CA ILE A 448 3.73 -7.45 -20.32
C ILE A 448 5.04 -7.60 -19.51
N VAL A 449 5.37 -8.83 -19.13
CA VAL A 449 6.59 -9.13 -18.38
C VAL A 449 7.84 -8.71 -19.17
N ASN A 450 7.87 -9.03 -20.46
CA ASN A 450 9.01 -8.69 -21.33
C ASN A 450 9.17 -7.18 -21.48
N ALA A 451 8.10 -6.39 -21.52
CA ALA A 451 8.17 -4.92 -21.54
C ALA A 451 8.85 -4.36 -20.29
N ILE A 452 8.50 -4.86 -19.10
CA ILE A 452 9.12 -4.45 -17.83
C ILE A 452 10.59 -4.89 -17.79
N ASN A 453 10.88 -6.11 -18.22
CA ASN A 453 12.25 -6.61 -18.32
C ASN A 453 13.09 -5.76 -19.28
N LYS A 454 12.58 -5.43 -20.46
CA LYS A 454 13.25 -4.55 -21.44
C LYS A 454 13.58 -3.18 -20.87
N ARG A 455 12.64 -2.56 -20.12
CA ARG A 455 12.90 -1.27 -19.48
C ARG A 455 14.11 -1.34 -18.55
N SER A 456 14.21 -2.40 -17.78
CA SER A 456 15.24 -2.57 -16.74
C SER A 456 16.55 -3.13 -17.29
N ASN A 457 16.53 -3.64 -18.51
CA ASN A 457 17.69 -4.29 -19.12
C ASN A 457 18.45 -3.29 -20.00
N CYS A 458 19.56 -2.82 -19.49
CA CYS A 458 20.22 -1.58 -19.92
C CYS A 458 21.34 -1.75 -20.92
N SER A 459 21.77 -2.96 -21.24
CA SER A 459 22.84 -3.13 -22.23
C SER A 459 22.28 -3.26 -23.64
N LYS A 460 22.87 -2.53 -24.58
CA LYS A 460 22.56 -2.72 -26.00
C LYS A 460 22.76 -4.18 -26.38
N GLY A 461 21.70 -4.80 -26.90
CA GLY A 461 21.74 -6.20 -27.35
C GLY A 461 21.47 -7.22 -26.24
N THR A 462 20.96 -6.79 -25.09
CA THR A 462 20.37 -7.72 -24.14
C THR A 462 19.24 -8.45 -24.81
N LYS A 463 19.24 -9.72 -24.60
CA LYS A 463 18.24 -10.59 -25.14
C LYS A 463 16.92 -10.30 -24.43
N ASP A 464 15.88 -10.06 -25.20
CA ASP A 464 14.53 -10.22 -24.74
C ASP A 464 14.39 -11.57 -24.07
N LEU A 465 13.46 -11.70 -23.14
CA LEU A 465 13.11 -13.01 -22.61
C LEU A 465 12.66 -13.89 -23.80
N ASP A 466 13.05 -15.15 -23.77
CA ASP A 466 12.60 -16.10 -24.78
C ASP A 466 11.31 -16.78 -24.30
N GLN A 467 10.19 -16.47 -24.98
CA GLN A 467 8.88 -17.01 -24.64
C GLN A 467 8.85 -18.54 -24.64
N THR A 468 9.70 -19.20 -25.43
CA THR A 468 9.73 -20.67 -25.50
C THR A 468 10.17 -21.32 -24.17
N ASN A 469 10.92 -20.59 -23.34
CA ASN A 469 11.31 -21.04 -22.01
C ASN A 469 10.15 -20.98 -21.00
N TYR A 470 9.05 -20.28 -21.33
CA TYR A 470 7.89 -20.06 -20.49
C TYR A 470 6.59 -20.51 -21.18
N ALA A 471 6.68 -21.62 -21.91
CA ALA A 471 5.65 -22.08 -22.83
C ALA A 471 4.39 -22.63 -22.15
N THR A 472 4.40 -22.90 -20.86
CA THR A 472 3.26 -23.46 -20.13
C THR A 472 2.72 -22.49 -19.09
N LYS A 473 1.44 -22.64 -18.73
CA LYS A 473 0.79 -21.88 -17.65
C LYS A 473 1.64 -21.91 -16.36
N ALA A 474 2.18 -23.07 -15.98
CA ALA A 474 2.99 -23.21 -14.77
C ALA A 474 4.28 -22.37 -14.84
N LEU A 475 5.01 -22.45 -15.95
CA LEU A 475 6.25 -21.68 -16.14
C LEU A 475 5.98 -20.18 -16.24
N MET A 476 4.89 -19.78 -16.91
CA MET A 476 4.50 -18.38 -16.99
C MET A 476 4.07 -17.82 -15.64
N ARG A 477 3.37 -18.62 -14.80
CA ARG A 477 3.03 -18.25 -13.42
C ARG A 477 4.27 -17.94 -12.59
N GLU A 478 5.30 -18.79 -12.67
CA GLU A 478 6.57 -18.52 -12.00
C GLU A 478 7.23 -17.25 -12.52
N LEU A 479 7.32 -17.07 -13.84
CA LEU A 479 7.91 -15.88 -14.45
C LEU A 479 7.24 -14.60 -13.97
N VAL A 480 5.90 -14.54 -13.98
CA VAL A 480 5.14 -13.36 -13.52
C VAL A 480 5.42 -13.06 -12.05
N LEU A 481 5.42 -14.08 -11.18
CA LEU A 481 5.67 -13.89 -9.75
C LEU A 481 7.12 -13.48 -9.45
N GLU A 482 8.08 -13.99 -10.21
CA GLU A 482 9.47 -13.58 -10.13
C GLU A 482 9.68 -12.15 -10.65
N GLU A 483 9.00 -11.77 -11.73
CA GLU A 483 9.07 -10.39 -12.23
C GLU A 483 8.41 -9.42 -11.25
N ARG A 484 7.29 -9.78 -10.61
CA ARG A 484 6.73 -9.01 -9.51
C ARG A 484 7.75 -8.83 -8.38
N GLN A 485 8.49 -9.86 -8.02
CA GLN A 485 9.54 -9.77 -7.02
C GLN A 485 10.66 -8.81 -7.43
N ARG A 486 11.21 -8.94 -8.66
CA ARG A 486 12.25 -8.05 -9.17
C ARG A 486 11.81 -6.58 -9.23
N GLU A 487 10.60 -6.37 -9.68
CA GLU A 487 10.04 -5.03 -9.92
C GLU A 487 9.61 -4.35 -8.62
N LEU A 488 8.89 -5.07 -7.76
CA LEU A 488 8.17 -4.51 -6.62
C LEU A 488 8.82 -4.81 -5.27
N MET A 489 10.05 -5.38 -5.25
CA MET A 489 10.75 -5.62 -3.99
C MET A 489 10.89 -4.33 -3.18
N PHE A 490 10.73 -4.45 -1.86
CA PHE A 490 10.82 -3.36 -0.90
C PHE A 490 9.68 -2.32 -0.97
N GLU A 491 8.60 -2.62 -1.71
CA GLU A 491 7.40 -1.78 -1.80
C GLU A 491 6.24 -2.29 -0.93
N GLY A 492 6.49 -3.20 0.01
CA GLY A 492 5.46 -3.74 0.91
C GLY A 492 4.43 -4.64 0.22
N LYS A 493 4.82 -5.39 -0.81
CA LYS A 493 3.90 -6.20 -1.63
C LYS A 493 4.21 -7.69 -1.64
N ARG A 494 5.47 -8.08 -1.46
CA ARG A 494 5.91 -9.46 -1.66
C ARG A 494 5.20 -10.47 -0.77
N TRP A 495 4.97 -10.14 0.51
CA TRP A 495 4.24 -11.04 1.41
C TRP A 495 2.82 -11.30 0.93
N TYR A 496 2.13 -10.27 0.47
CA TYR A 496 0.78 -10.39 -0.07
C TYR A 496 0.72 -11.22 -1.35
N ASP A 497 1.73 -11.15 -2.22
CA ASP A 497 1.83 -12.01 -3.41
C ASP A 497 1.94 -13.49 -3.00
N LEU A 498 2.76 -13.79 -1.99
CA LEU A 498 2.93 -15.15 -1.46
C LEU A 498 1.66 -15.66 -0.77
N VAL A 499 0.96 -14.81 0.00
CA VAL A 499 -0.31 -15.11 0.65
C VAL A 499 -1.39 -15.39 -0.39
N ARG A 500 -1.55 -14.52 -1.40
CA ARG A 500 -2.53 -14.68 -2.48
C ARG A 500 -2.32 -16.00 -3.22
N ARG A 501 -1.09 -16.34 -3.55
CA ARG A 501 -0.77 -17.62 -4.16
C ARG A 501 -1.11 -18.80 -3.24
N SER A 502 -0.78 -18.70 -1.96
CA SER A 502 -1.10 -19.77 -0.99
C SER A 502 -2.60 -20.00 -0.84
N GLN A 503 -3.39 -18.93 -0.86
CA GLN A 503 -4.86 -19.01 -0.82
C GLN A 503 -5.41 -19.70 -2.08
N ARG A 504 -4.95 -19.30 -3.25
CA ARG A 504 -5.36 -19.90 -4.54
C ARG A 504 -5.04 -21.39 -4.62
N GLU A 505 -3.85 -21.78 -4.15
CA GLU A 505 -3.39 -23.17 -4.18
C GLU A 505 -3.90 -24.01 -3.00
N GLY A 506 -4.53 -23.40 -1.98
CA GLY A 506 -4.92 -24.07 -0.74
C GLY A 506 -3.73 -24.66 0.03
N SER A 507 -2.51 -24.14 -0.20
CA SER A 507 -1.25 -24.70 0.31
C SER A 507 -0.22 -23.62 0.56
N THR A 508 0.51 -23.74 1.65
CA THR A 508 1.64 -22.85 2.01
C THR A 508 2.99 -23.33 1.49
N ASN A 509 3.06 -24.45 0.76
CA ASN A 509 4.32 -25.08 0.35
C ASN A 509 5.21 -24.13 -0.46
N PHE A 510 4.64 -23.38 -1.41
CA PHE A 510 5.41 -22.42 -2.18
C PHE A 510 5.95 -21.28 -1.31
N LEU A 511 5.10 -20.70 -0.45
CA LEU A 511 5.47 -19.65 0.49
C LEU A 511 6.60 -20.12 1.44
N ILE A 512 6.48 -21.32 2.00
CA ILE A 512 7.53 -21.92 2.85
C ILE A 512 8.83 -22.06 2.05
N GLY A 513 8.77 -22.56 0.82
CA GLY A 513 9.92 -22.67 -0.06
C GLY A 513 10.60 -21.31 -0.31
N ALA A 514 9.83 -20.29 -0.62
CA ALA A 514 10.33 -18.94 -0.83
C ALA A 514 11.01 -18.38 0.44
N VAL A 515 10.31 -18.38 1.56
CA VAL A 515 10.82 -17.81 2.83
C VAL A 515 12.04 -18.59 3.35
N SER A 516 12.11 -19.89 3.08
CA SER A 516 13.26 -20.72 3.49
C SER A 516 14.58 -20.34 2.81
N ARG A 517 14.51 -19.66 1.65
CA ARG A 517 15.73 -19.21 0.93
C ARG A 517 16.52 -18.16 1.70
N LYS A 518 15.88 -17.40 2.60
CA LYS A 518 16.54 -16.35 3.39
C LYS A 518 17.25 -16.86 4.65
N GLY A 519 17.09 -18.13 5.02
CA GLY A 519 17.63 -18.72 6.26
C GLY A 519 18.65 -19.81 6.00
N ASN A 520 19.53 -20.05 6.98
CA ASN A 520 20.44 -21.20 6.98
C ASN A 520 19.65 -22.51 7.14
N SER A 521 20.13 -23.60 6.56
CA SER A 521 19.46 -24.91 6.45
C SER A 521 18.91 -25.52 7.76
N GLY A 522 19.36 -25.08 8.92
CA GLY A 522 18.85 -25.52 10.23
C GLY A 522 17.55 -24.82 10.68
N ALA A 523 17.23 -23.66 10.12
CA ALA A 523 16.01 -22.89 10.45
C ALA A 523 14.79 -23.38 9.65
N THR A 524 14.99 -24.08 8.54
CA THR A 524 13.95 -24.46 7.57
C THR A 524 12.88 -25.36 8.18
N SER A 525 13.25 -26.33 9.00
CA SER A 525 12.32 -27.28 9.64
C SER A 525 11.37 -26.58 10.64
N ALA A 526 11.91 -25.67 11.48
CA ALA A 526 11.10 -24.89 12.43
C ALA A 526 10.17 -23.92 11.70
N LEU A 527 10.65 -23.28 10.62
CA LEU A 527 9.89 -22.37 9.79
C LEU A 527 8.73 -23.11 9.08
N SER A 528 9.02 -24.29 8.49
CA SER A 528 8.01 -25.11 7.83
C SER A 528 6.89 -25.52 8.78
N SER A 529 7.23 -25.89 10.02
CA SER A 529 6.23 -26.25 11.03
C SER A 529 5.33 -25.05 11.40
N LYS A 530 5.90 -23.85 11.53
CA LYS A 530 5.15 -22.63 11.90
C LYS A 530 4.22 -22.17 10.79
N LEU A 531 4.61 -22.29 9.53
CA LEU A 531 3.87 -21.81 8.36
C LEU A 531 3.05 -22.90 7.67
N ALA A 532 2.98 -24.11 8.22
CA ALA A 532 2.29 -25.25 7.59
C ALA A 532 0.76 -25.03 7.40
N ARG A 533 0.16 -24.19 8.21
CA ARG A 533 -1.28 -23.90 8.18
C ARG A 533 -1.57 -22.61 7.44
N LEU A 534 -2.62 -22.57 6.64
CA LEU A 534 -3.08 -21.35 5.96
C LEU A 534 -3.41 -20.20 6.94
N ASP A 535 -3.88 -20.50 8.14
CA ASP A 535 -4.12 -19.46 9.15
C ASP A 535 -2.82 -18.78 9.62
N ALA A 536 -1.69 -19.47 9.60
CA ALA A 536 -0.41 -18.97 10.10
C ALA A 536 0.26 -17.91 9.20
N ILE A 537 -0.19 -17.79 7.94
CA ILE A 537 0.32 -16.75 7.04
C ILE A 537 -0.29 -15.38 7.31
N TYR A 538 -1.37 -15.30 8.09
CA TYR A 538 -1.98 -14.09 8.60
C TYR A 538 -1.40 -13.71 9.97
N TRP A 539 -1.70 -12.49 10.40
CA TRP A 539 -1.28 -11.99 11.70
C TRP A 539 -2.27 -12.37 12.81
N PRO A 540 -1.80 -12.51 14.08
CA PRO A 540 -2.71 -12.61 15.22
C PRO A 540 -3.41 -11.27 15.50
N TYR A 541 -4.58 -11.30 16.12
CA TYR A 541 -5.15 -10.12 16.74
C TYR A 541 -4.32 -9.72 17.95
N HIS A 542 -4.11 -8.42 18.15
CA HIS A 542 -3.38 -7.94 19.31
C HIS A 542 -4.14 -8.23 20.61
N ILE A 543 -3.41 -8.54 21.67
CA ILE A 543 -4.02 -8.90 22.97
C ILE A 543 -4.91 -7.80 23.54
N ASP A 544 -4.61 -6.54 23.27
CA ASP A 544 -5.43 -5.42 23.74
C ASP A 544 -6.79 -5.39 23.02
N GLU A 545 -6.85 -5.73 21.74
CA GLU A 545 -8.10 -5.83 20.98
C GLU A 545 -9.00 -6.95 21.52
N LEU A 546 -8.42 -8.10 21.86
CA LEU A 546 -9.15 -9.21 22.45
C LEU A 546 -9.68 -8.91 23.87
N LYS A 547 -8.98 -8.05 24.63
CA LYS A 547 -9.44 -7.63 25.96
C LYS A 547 -10.64 -6.69 25.90
N VAL A 548 -10.63 -5.75 24.92
CA VAL A 548 -11.70 -4.76 24.81
C VAL A 548 -12.89 -5.28 24.01
N ASN A 549 -12.69 -6.19 23.07
CA ASN A 549 -13.73 -6.77 22.23
C ASN A 549 -13.83 -8.29 22.44
N GLN A 550 -14.71 -8.71 23.34
CA GLN A 550 -14.93 -10.11 23.69
C GLN A 550 -15.60 -10.94 22.57
N ASN A 551 -16.11 -10.30 21.52
CA ASN A 551 -16.68 -10.98 20.36
C ASN A 551 -15.61 -11.41 19.34
N LEU A 552 -14.36 -10.96 19.52
CA LEU A 552 -13.25 -11.40 18.69
C LEU A 552 -12.72 -12.76 19.16
N LYS A 553 -12.48 -13.64 18.20
CA LYS A 553 -11.81 -14.93 18.42
C LYS A 553 -10.46 -14.88 17.74
N GLN A 554 -9.41 -15.21 18.50
CA GLN A 554 -8.04 -15.21 17.99
C GLN A 554 -7.90 -16.09 16.74
N ASN A 555 -7.03 -15.68 15.82
CA ASN A 555 -6.61 -16.50 14.69
C ASN A 555 -6.15 -17.89 15.22
N PRO A 556 -6.70 -19.00 14.68
CA PRO A 556 -6.45 -20.35 15.20
C PRO A 556 -4.98 -20.77 15.22
N ALA A 557 -4.11 -20.14 14.41
CA ALA A 557 -2.67 -20.42 14.44
C ALA A 557 -1.99 -19.88 15.72
N PHE A 558 -2.62 -18.94 16.44
CA PHE A 558 -2.07 -18.23 17.60
C PHE A 558 -2.93 -18.37 18.86
N GLY A 559 -4.04 -19.13 18.79
CA GLY A 559 -4.90 -19.43 19.95
C GLY A 559 -4.26 -20.42 20.92
N SER A 560 -4.57 -20.33 22.20
CA SER A 560 -4.31 -21.40 23.16
C SER A 560 -5.16 -22.61 22.77
N GLY A 561 -4.60 -23.82 22.79
CA GLY A 561 -5.19 -25.05 22.21
C GLY A 561 -6.57 -25.50 22.70
N GLU A 562 -7.25 -24.72 23.54
CA GLU A 562 -8.64 -24.94 23.97
C GLU A 562 -9.69 -24.43 22.97
N ASP A 563 -9.34 -23.47 22.08
CA ASP A 563 -10.26 -22.89 21.09
C ASP A 563 -10.23 -23.58 19.71
N SER A 564 -9.44 -24.64 19.52
CA SER A 564 -9.22 -25.30 18.23
C SER A 564 -10.36 -26.26 17.80
N SER A 565 -11.48 -26.34 18.52
CA SER A 565 -12.56 -27.32 18.30
C SER A 565 -13.74 -26.82 17.45
N ILE A 566 -13.63 -25.68 16.77
CA ILE A 566 -14.68 -25.23 15.87
C ILE A 566 -14.30 -25.65 14.44
N GLU A 567 -14.82 -26.79 14.00
CA GLU A 567 -14.88 -27.20 12.60
C GLU A 567 -15.54 -26.09 11.79
N ARG A 568 -14.75 -25.46 10.90
CA ARG A 568 -15.30 -24.64 9.81
C ARG A 568 -15.89 -25.58 8.78
N THR A 569 -17.19 -25.73 8.80
CA THR A 569 -17.92 -26.33 7.68
C THR A 569 -17.67 -25.52 6.41
N LYS A 570 -17.30 -26.23 5.34
CA LYS A 570 -17.01 -25.73 4.00
C LYS A 570 -18.19 -24.98 3.38
#